data_662392569c10a772c5ffc0ed7d2267ef
#
_entry.id   662392569c10a772c5ffc0ed7d2267ef
#
_cell.length_a   1.000
_cell.length_b   1.000
_cell.length_c   1.000
_cell.angle_alpha   90.00
_cell.angle_beta   90.00
_cell.angle_gamma   90.00
#
_symmetry.space_group_name_H-M   'P 1'
#
loop_
_entity.id
_entity.type
_entity.pdbx_description
1 polymer ?
#
loop_
_entity_poly.entity_id
_entity_poly.type
_entity_poly.pdbx_seq_one_letter_code
_entity_poly.pdbx_strand_id
1 'polypeptide(L)'
;MFSCKSNLTRSIQRISGRNNSGKITVYHRGGGMRRKVYFIDFFRNPSEKTFIVCGFIWRINKSNLAILKDPFRESYTSIIACEDLRLGSSVFNIENTNQNKPSSTLNVGSNSRLGDIPVGSFVNCIEASVNKGGVFIRSRGCFGIIIDIKEQSTLVRIPSGQIIAVSSNCRATFGKVTIQSRIFKSRKAGHSRWLGYRPTVRGVAINAVDHPHGGGEGKGRVGRNPVSPWGFKVFNLNIYG
;
A
#
# COMPACT_ATOMS: atom_id res chain seq x y z
N MET A 1 -18.18 -19.86 1.41
CA MET A 1 -17.13 -18.85 1.68
C MET A 1 -15.82 -19.04 0.86
N PHE A 2 -15.44 -20.25 0.44
CA PHE A 2 -14.19 -20.50 -0.32
C PHE A 2 -14.27 -20.15 -1.80
N SER A 3 -15.42 -20.23 -2.43
CA SER A 3 -15.61 -19.96 -3.87
C SER A 3 -15.39 -18.48 -4.25
N CYS A 4 -15.78 -17.53 -3.39
CA CYS A 4 -15.63 -16.10 -3.66
C CYS A 4 -14.17 -15.61 -3.70
N LYS A 5 -13.25 -16.31 -3.03
CA LYS A 5 -11.82 -15.92 -2.98
C LYS A 5 -11.07 -16.24 -4.27
N SER A 6 -11.50 -17.21 -5.04
CA SER A 6 -10.82 -17.61 -6.28
C SER A 6 -10.88 -16.52 -7.35
N ASN A 7 -12.03 -15.86 -7.49
CA ASN A 7 -12.25 -14.82 -8.50
C ASN A 7 -11.56 -13.49 -8.17
N LEU A 8 -11.22 -13.28 -6.88
CA LEU A 8 -10.53 -12.08 -6.41
C LEU A 8 -9.01 -12.21 -6.40
N THR A 9 -8.45 -13.32 -6.85
CA THR A 9 -7.01 -13.58 -6.75
C THR A 9 -6.39 -14.00 -8.07
N ARG A 10 -5.17 -13.51 -8.32
CA ARG A 10 -4.30 -13.92 -9.42
C ARG A 10 -2.97 -14.40 -8.90
N SER A 11 -2.41 -15.45 -9.51
CA SER A 11 -1.03 -15.85 -9.25
C SER A 11 -0.07 -14.85 -9.89
N ILE A 12 1.02 -14.53 -9.18
CA ILE A 12 2.09 -13.69 -9.74
C ILE A 12 3.22 -14.59 -10.23
N GLN A 13 3.63 -14.36 -11.46
CA GLN A 13 4.88 -14.89 -11.97
C GLN A 13 6.05 -14.14 -11.29
N ARG A 14 7.06 -14.87 -10.84
CA ARG A 14 8.21 -14.28 -10.15
C ARG A 14 9.39 -14.19 -11.07
N ILE A 15 9.95 -13.03 -11.14
CA ILE A 15 11.12 -12.71 -11.98
C ILE A 15 12.43 -13.01 -11.23
N SER A 16 12.38 -13.23 -9.91
CA SER A 16 13.57 -13.53 -9.08
C SER A 16 14.73 -12.54 -9.24
N GLY A 17 14.40 -11.26 -9.40
CA GLY A 17 15.39 -10.18 -9.54
C GLY A 17 16.02 -10.06 -10.92
N ARG A 18 15.46 -10.71 -11.93
CA ARG A 18 15.93 -10.65 -13.33
C ARG A 18 15.14 -9.64 -14.14
N ASN A 19 15.78 -9.03 -15.13
CA ASN A 19 15.13 -8.18 -16.12
C ASN A 19 14.54 -9.01 -17.28
N ASN A 20 14.02 -8.34 -18.30
CA ASN A 20 13.48 -8.96 -19.51
C ASN A 20 14.53 -9.74 -20.33
N SER A 21 15.83 -9.41 -20.23
CA SER A 21 16.94 -10.13 -20.85
C SER A 21 17.48 -11.27 -19.99
N GLY A 22 16.87 -11.58 -18.86
CA GLY A 22 17.28 -12.65 -17.94
C GLY A 22 18.46 -12.31 -17.03
N LYS A 23 19.06 -11.13 -17.16
CA LYS A 23 20.17 -10.67 -16.31
C LYS A 23 19.68 -10.26 -14.93
N ILE A 24 20.48 -10.54 -13.90
CA ILE A 24 20.18 -10.16 -12.52
C ILE A 24 20.40 -8.65 -12.36
N THR A 25 19.32 -7.91 -12.12
CA THR A 25 19.33 -6.46 -11.88
C THR A 25 19.02 -6.11 -10.42
N VAL A 26 18.36 -7.01 -9.69
CA VAL A 26 18.08 -6.86 -8.26
C VAL A 26 18.66 -8.08 -7.55
N TYR A 27 19.77 -7.87 -6.83
CA TYR A 27 20.43 -8.92 -6.08
C TYR A 27 19.60 -9.41 -4.88
N HIS A 28 19.96 -10.58 -4.36
CA HIS A 28 19.35 -11.18 -3.16
C HIS A 28 17.85 -11.44 -3.29
N ARG A 29 17.35 -11.65 -4.51
CA ARG A 29 15.99 -12.08 -4.80
C ARG A 29 15.97 -13.53 -5.29
N GLY A 30 15.08 -14.31 -4.71
CA GLY A 30 14.84 -15.72 -5.10
C GLY A 30 13.36 -15.94 -5.44
N GLY A 31 13.04 -17.14 -5.92
CA GLY A 31 11.67 -17.53 -6.25
C GLY A 31 10.72 -17.50 -5.05
N GLY A 32 11.14 -18.07 -3.93
CA GLY A 32 10.30 -18.23 -2.72
C GLY A 32 9.01 -19.01 -2.99
N MET A 33 8.02 -18.89 -2.10
CA MET A 33 6.70 -19.53 -2.25
C MET A 33 5.84 -18.84 -3.30
N ARG A 34 4.97 -19.60 -3.98
CA ARG A 34 3.93 -19.01 -4.84
C ARG A 34 3.05 -18.08 -4.03
N ARG A 35 2.78 -16.88 -4.54
CA ARG A 35 1.91 -15.89 -3.89
C ARG A 35 0.77 -15.53 -4.81
N LYS A 36 -0.39 -15.36 -4.20
CA LYS A 36 -1.57 -14.80 -4.85
C LYS A 36 -1.62 -13.29 -4.59
N VAL A 37 -1.98 -12.52 -5.61
CA VAL A 37 -2.34 -11.10 -5.51
C VAL A 37 -3.83 -11.00 -5.54
N TYR A 38 -4.36 -10.17 -4.69
CA TYR A 38 -5.77 -9.84 -4.67
C TYR A 38 -6.00 -8.62 -5.57
N PHE A 39 -7.05 -8.68 -6.37
CA PHE A 39 -7.56 -7.51 -7.06
C PHE A 39 -8.21 -6.59 -6.03
N ILE A 40 -7.73 -5.36 -5.94
CA ILE A 40 -8.27 -4.36 -5.03
C ILE A 40 -8.92 -3.30 -5.89
N ASP A 41 -10.16 -2.97 -5.59
CA ASP A 41 -10.85 -1.89 -6.26
C ASP A 41 -10.38 -0.55 -5.67
N PHE A 42 -9.52 0.13 -6.40
CA PHE A 42 -9.03 1.47 -6.07
C PHE A 42 -9.84 2.58 -6.74
N PHE A 43 -10.60 2.24 -7.77
CA PHE A 43 -11.38 3.24 -8.51
C PHE A 43 -12.67 3.58 -7.76
N ARG A 44 -13.29 2.58 -7.12
CA ARG A 44 -14.49 2.79 -6.32
C ARG A 44 -15.51 3.64 -7.10
N ASN A 45 -15.81 3.21 -8.34
CA ASN A 45 -16.70 3.95 -9.22
C ASN A 45 -17.98 4.34 -8.49
N PRO A 46 -18.41 5.61 -8.64
CA PRO A 46 -19.64 6.08 -8.03
C PRO A 46 -20.80 5.21 -8.51
N SER A 47 -21.57 4.77 -7.57
CA SER A 47 -22.81 4.04 -7.83
C SER A 47 -23.74 4.30 -6.66
N GLU A 48 -25.03 4.38 -6.90
CA GLU A 48 -26.01 4.47 -5.81
C GLU A 48 -26.13 3.18 -4.99
N LYS A 49 -25.29 2.19 -5.30
CA LYS A 49 -25.35 0.88 -4.69
C LYS A 49 -24.69 0.86 -3.32
N THR A 50 -25.37 0.18 -2.43
CA THR A 50 -24.82 -0.21 -1.14
C THR A 50 -24.12 -1.55 -1.27
N PHE A 51 -22.92 -1.64 -0.78
CA PHE A 51 -22.17 -2.89 -0.66
C PHE A 51 -22.17 -3.37 0.78
N ILE A 52 -22.27 -4.68 0.97
CA ILE A 52 -22.24 -5.28 2.31
C ILE A 52 -20.89 -5.98 2.53
N VAL A 53 -20.29 -5.75 3.68
CA VAL A 53 -19.03 -6.42 4.07
C VAL A 53 -19.32 -7.87 4.43
N CYS A 54 -18.84 -8.80 3.60
CA CYS A 54 -19.03 -10.24 3.79
C CYS A 54 -17.86 -10.94 4.47
N GLY A 55 -16.69 -10.33 4.52
CA GLY A 55 -15.52 -10.96 5.11
C GLY A 55 -14.27 -10.11 5.06
N PHE A 56 -13.26 -10.59 5.78
CA PHE A 56 -11.93 -9.97 5.79
C PHE A 56 -10.87 -10.95 5.33
N ILE A 57 -9.85 -10.43 4.64
CA ILE A 57 -8.65 -11.15 4.24
C ILE A 57 -7.47 -10.57 4.99
N TRP A 58 -6.95 -11.35 5.90
CA TRP A 58 -5.75 -10.98 6.66
C TRP A 58 -4.50 -11.25 5.83
N ARG A 59 -3.69 -10.23 5.62
CA ARG A 59 -2.46 -10.33 4.84
C ARG A 59 -1.22 -10.07 5.69
N ILE A 60 -0.19 -10.88 5.47
CA ILE A 60 1.09 -10.71 6.15
C ILE A 60 1.83 -9.51 5.51
N ASN A 61 2.27 -8.57 6.34
CA ASN A 61 3.05 -7.39 5.95
C ASN A 61 2.40 -6.48 4.87
N LYS A 62 1.08 -6.58 4.71
CA LYS A 62 0.29 -5.72 3.81
C LYS A 62 -1.01 -5.32 4.49
N SER A 63 -1.66 -4.28 3.98
CA SER A 63 -2.99 -3.87 4.46
C SER A 63 -4.00 -5.01 4.29
N ASN A 64 -4.82 -5.24 5.29
CA ASN A 64 -5.91 -6.20 5.21
C ASN A 64 -6.97 -5.73 4.23
N LEU A 65 -7.74 -6.67 3.70
CA LEU A 65 -8.80 -6.37 2.75
C LEU A 65 -10.15 -6.74 3.34
N ALA A 66 -11.15 -5.94 3.03
CA ALA A 66 -12.56 -6.26 3.21
C ALA A 66 -13.14 -6.74 1.88
N ILE A 67 -13.90 -7.82 1.93
CA ILE A 67 -14.65 -8.35 0.79
C ILE A 67 -16.05 -7.75 0.85
N LEU A 68 -16.42 -7.06 -0.21
CA LEU A 68 -17.74 -6.48 -0.41
C LEU A 68 -18.56 -7.35 -1.34
N LYS A 69 -19.82 -7.56 -1.01
CA LYS A 69 -20.82 -8.19 -1.86
C LYS A 69 -21.80 -7.13 -2.34
N ASP A 70 -22.11 -7.14 -3.64
CA ASP A 70 -23.25 -6.39 -4.20
C ASP A 70 -24.52 -7.15 -3.83
N PRO A 71 -25.49 -6.53 -3.12
CA PRO A 71 -26.72 -7.21 -2.73
C PRO A 71 -27.62 -7.61 -3.91
N PHE A 72 -27.50 -6.90 -5.05
CA PHE A 72 -28.31 -7.13 -6.24
C PHE A 72 -27.67 -8.06 -7.27
N ARG A 73 -26.34 -8.20 -7.21
CA ARG A 73 -25.57 -9.06 -8.10
C ARG A 73 -24.69 -9.99 -7.26
N GLU A 74 -24.50 -11.20 -7.70
CA GLU A 74 -23.55 -12.13 -7.04
C GLU A 74 -22.08 -11.76 -7.32
N SER A 75 -21.80 -10.46 -7.40
CA SER A 75 -20.46 -9.96 -7.63
C SER A 75 -19.77 -9.59 -6.32
N TYR A 76 -18.48 -9.92 -6.24
CA TYR A 76 -17.64 -9.63 -5.08
C TYR A 76 -16.52 -8.71 -5.51
N THR A 77 -16.25 -7.69 -4.68
CA THR A 77 -15.08 -6.80 -4.83
C THR A 77 -14.27 -6.78 -3.56
N SER A 78 -13.03 -6.36 -3.62
CA SER A 78 -12.21 -6.21 -2.43
C SER A 78 -11.67 -4.80 -2.31
N ILE A 79 -11.76 -4.23 -1.12
CA ILE A 79 -11.23 -2.92 -0.76
C ILE A 79 -10.20 -3.05 0.36
N ILE A 80 -9.44 -1.98 0.60
CA ILE A 80 -8.59 -1.90 1.80
C ILE A 80 -9.51 -1.81 3.02
N ALA A 81 -9.29 -2.67 4.02
CA ALA A 81 -10.08 -2.68 5.23
C ALA A 81 -9.77 -1.45 6.09
N CYS A 82 -10.82 -0.74 6.48
CA CYS A 82 -10.76 0.34 7.47
C CYS A 82 -10.87 -0.22 8.89
N GLU A 83 -10.44 0.56 9.89
CA GLU A 83 -10.38 0.15 11.30
C GLU A 83 -11.83 -0.06 11.73
N ASP A 84 -12.68 0.37 12.09
CA ASP A 84 -14.00 0.09 12.64
C ASP A 84 -14.99 -0.61 11.70
N LEU A 85 -14.51 -1.15 10.59
CA LEU A 85 -15.36 -1.86 9.65
C LEU A 85 -15.67 -3.27 10.18
N ARG A 86 -16.95 -3.61 10.26
CA ARG A 86 -17.44 -4.90 10.78
C ARG A 86 -18.11 -5.74 9.69
N LEU A 87 -18.25 -7.03 9.96
CA LEU A 87 -19.08 -7.91 9.11
C LEU A 87 -20.53 -7.42 9.11
N GLY A 88 -21.14 -7.38 7.94
CA GLY A 88 -22.51 -6.87 7.76
C GLY A 88 -22.58 -5.35 7.63
N SER A 89 -21.50 -4.59 7.85
CA SER A 89 -21.52 -3.14 7.65
C SER A 89 -21.83 -2.79 6.20
N SER A 90 -22.63 -1.76 6.00
CA SER A 90 -22.91 -1.18 4.68
C SER A 90 -21.83 -0.16 4.29
N VAL A 91 -21.37 -0.24 3.06
CA VAL A 91 -20.36 0.62 2.46
C VAL A 91 -20.92 1.23 1.19
N PHE A 92 -20.78 2.55 1.04
CA PHE A 92 -21.32 3.30 -0.10
C PHE A 92 -20.19 3.85 -0.97
N ASN A 93 -20.48 3.96 -2.27
CA ASN A 93 -19.70 4.75 -3.21
C ASN A 93 -20.56 5.94 -3.63
N ILE A 94 -20.43 7.06 -2.96
CA ILE A 94 -21.33 8.19 -3.07
C ILE A 94 -20.97 9.00 -4.32
N GLU A 95 -21.96 9.29 -5.14
CA GLU A 95 -21.89 10.28 -6.20
C GLU A 95 -22.73 11.47 -5.75
N ASN A 96 -22.08 12.51 -5.25
CA ASN A 96 -22.82 13.70 -4.85
C ASN A 96 -23.20 14.52 -6.08
N THR A 97 -24.45 14.46 -6.41
CA THR A 97 -25.08 15.39 -7.35
C THR A 97 -25.98 16.39 -6.63
N ASN A 98 -26.29 16.20 -5.37
CA ASN A 98 -27.22 17.05 -4.62
C ASN A 98 -26.57 17.61 -3.36
N GLN A 99 -26.42 18.91 -3.30
CA GLN A 99 -25.89 19.72 -2.19
C GLN A 99 -26.70 19.61 -0.87
N ASN A 100 -27.78 18.82 -0.83
CA ASN A 100 -28.75 18.78 0.29
C ASN A 100 -28.73 17.50 1.13
N LYS A 101 -27.78 16.56 0.94
CA LYS A 101 -27.67 15.44 1.88
C LYS A 101 -26.61 15.74 2.93
N PRO A 102 -26.99 15.78 4.20
CA PRO A 102 -26.07 16.06 5.29
C PRO A 102 -24.99 14.99 5.37
N SER A 103 -23.77 15.41 5.72
CA SER A 103 -22.58 14.59 5.99
C SER A 103 -22.77 13.48 7.05
N SER A 104 -23.98 13.37 7.62
CA SER A 104 -24.34 12.44 8.69
C SER A 104 -24.42 10.96 8.28
N THR A 105 -24.28 10.63 7.01
CA THR A 105 -24.40 9.24 6.51
C THR A 105 -23.08 8.63 6.00
N LEU A 106 -21.92 9.22 6.29
CA LEU A 106 -20.63 8.68 5.92
C LEU A 106 -20.24 7.52 6.83
N ASN A 107 -20.59 6.32 6.44
CA ASN A 107 -20.13 5.12 7.13
C ASN A 107 -18.63 4.87 6.86
N VAL A 108 -17.94 4.31 7.85
CA VAL A 108 -16.54 3.90 7.72
C VAL A 108 -16.39 2.95 6.51
N GLY A 109 -15.38 3.21 5.69
CA GLY A 109 -15.14 2.46 4.45
C GLY A 109 -15.88 2.98 3.22
N SER A 110 -16.80 3.94 3.37
CA SER A 110 -17.48 4.57 2.24
C SER A 110 -16.55 5.51 1.49
N ASN A 111 -16.81 5.67 0.19
CA ASN A 111 -16.02 6.48 -0.72
C ASN A 111 -16.85 7.68 -1.18
N SER A 112 -16.27 8.88 -1.09
CA SER A 112 -16.88 10.13 -1.55
C SER A 112 -15.82 11.09 -2.10
N ARG A 113 -16.24 12.22 -2.65
CA ARG A 113 -15.32 13.31 -3.03
C ARG A 113 -14.74 13.92 -1.76
N LEU A 114 -13.50 14.41 -1.84
CA LEU A 114 -12.81 15.05 -0.72
C LEU A 114 -13.56 16.30 -0.22
N GLY A 115 -14.16 17.06 -1.14
CA GLY A 115 -14.96 18.24 -0.80
C GLY A 115 -16.22 17.95 0.02
N ASP A 116 -16.70 16.70 0.01
CA ASP A 116 -17.94 16.29 0.70
C ASP A 116 -17.66 15.68 2.08
N ILE A 117 -16.40 15.41 2.41
CA ILE A 117 -16.00 14.81 3.69
C ILE A 117 -15.70 15.95 4.69
N PRO A 118 -16.25 15.92 5.90
CA PRO A 118 -16.04 17.00 6.89
C PRO A 118 -14.55 17.22 7.22
N VAL A 119 -14.19 18.46 7.49
CA VAL A 119 -12.87 18.84 8.02
C VAL A 119 -12.60 18.09 9.35
N GLY A 120 -11.35 17.72 9.58
CA GLY A 120 -10.92 16.92 10.74
C GLY A 120 -11.12 15.41 10.58
N SER A 121 -11.80 14.96 9.54
CA SER A 121 -12.06 13.55 9.29
C SER A 121 -10.81 12.77 8.88
N PHE A 122 -10.79 11.48 9.26
CA PHE A 122 -9.76 10.55 8.81
C PHE A 122 -10.12 9.97 7.45
N VAL A 123 -9.15 9.97 6.55
CA VAL A 123 -9.32 9.47 5.19
C VAL A 123 -8.16 8.56 4.76
N ASN A 124 -8.44 7.67 3.85
CA ASN A 124 -7.46 6.77 3.22
C ASN A 124 -7.78 6.58 1.73
N CYS A 125 -6.89 5.92 1.00
CA CYS A 125 -7.05 5.64 -0.44
C CYS A 125 -7.41 6.87 -1.27
N ILE A 126 -6.70 8.00 -1.05
CA ILE A 126 -6.96 9.27 -1.73
C ILE A 126 -6.45 9.19 -3.16
N GLU A 127 -7.22 9.70 -4.12
CA GLU A 127 -6.79 9.88 -5.50
C GLU A 127 -5.78 11.03 -5.63
N ALA A 128 -4.80 10.86 -6.51
CA ALA A 128 -3.87 11.94 -6.88
C ALA A 128 -4.46 12.88 -7.96
N SER A 129 -5.30 12.31 -8.82
CA SER A 129 -6.03 13.01 -9.88
C SER A 129 -7.40 12.35 -10.03
N VAL A 130 -8.38 13.11 -10.44
CA VAL A 130 -9.77 12.64 -10.59
C VAL A 130 -9.85 11.40 -11.48
N ASN A 131 -10.57 10.40 -11.02
CA ASN A 131 -10.84 9.12 -11.71
C ASN A 131 -9.60 8.28 -12.05
N LYS A 132 -8.47 8.45 -11.35
CA LYS A 132 -7.28 7.60 -11.52
C LYS A 132 -7.11 6.56 -10.41
N GLY A 133 -8.06 6.50 -9.49
CA GLY A 133 -8.05 5.56 -8.37
C GLY A 133 -7.15 5.98 -7.22
N GLY A 134 -7.37 5.38 -6.06
CA GLY A 134 -6.68 5.71 -4.82
C GLY A 134 -5.18 5.38 -4.87
N VAL A 135 -4.34 6.38 -4.69
CA VAL A 135 -2.87 6.28 -4.71
C VAL A 135 -2.27 6.50 -3.33
N PHE A 136 -2.70 7.56 -2.63
CA PHE A 136 -2.16 7.91 -1.34
C PHE A 136 -2.79 7.12 -0.20
N ILE A 137 -2.04 6.92 0.89
CA ILE A 137 -2.52 6.40 2.17
C ILE A 137 -3.19 5.02 2.04
N ARG A 138 -2.42 4.04 1.54
CA ARG A 138 -2.88 2.65 1.37
C ARG A 138 -2.26 1.68 2.36
N SER A 139 -1.22 2.12 3.06
CA SER A 139 -0.46 1.27 3.98
C SER A 139 -1.24 1.05 5.27
N ARG A 140 -0.96 -0.08 5.91
CA ARG A 140 -1.52 -0.50 7.17
C ARG A 140 -1.31 0.54 8.27
N GLY A 141 -2.37 0.86 9.01
CA GLY A 141 -2.36 1.83 10.11
C GLY A 141 -2.23 3.30 9.67
N CYS A 142 -2.14 3.56 8.36
CA CYS A 142 -2.02 4.93 7.87
C CYS A 142 -3.39 5.59 7.74
N PHE A 143 -3.41 6.89 7.95
CA PHE A 143 -4.55 7.75 7.72
C PHE A 143 -4.08 9.15 7.32
N GLY A 144 -4.89 9.87 6.58
CA GLY A 144 -4.77 11.31 6.36
C GLY A 144 -5.81 12.05 7.17
N ILE A 145 -5.60 13.33 7.38
CA ILE A 145 -6.55 14.22 8.06
C ILE A 145 -6.87 15.37 7.11
N ILE A 146 -8.14 15.62 6.87
CA ILE A 146 -8.59 16.79 6.12
C ILE A 146 -8.41 18.01 7.02
N ILE A 147 -7.61 18.97 6.59
CA ILE A 147 -7.32 20.19 7.36
C ILE A 147 -8.28 21.30 6.95
N ASP A 148 -8.46 21.49 5.64
CA ASP A 148 -9.25 22.57 5.08
C ASP A 148 -9.82 22.17 3.73
N ILE A 149 -10.99 22.72 3.39
CA ILE A 149 -11.69 22.46 2.14
C ILE A 149 -11.93 23.81 1.46
N LYS A 150 -11.29 23.99 0.30
CA LYS A 150 -11.50 25.11 -0.60
C LYS A 150 -12.35 24.66 -1.80
N GLU A 151 -12.93 25.58 -2.52
CA GLU A 151 -13.81 25.27 -3.67
C GLU A 151 -13.16 24.32 -4.68
N GLN A 152 -11.91 24.50 -5.04
CA GLN A 152 -11.20 23.68 -6.04
C GLN A 152 -10.22 22.69 -5.45
N SER A 153 -9.77 22.87 -4.21
CA SER A 153 -8.72 22.06 -3.60
C SER A 153 -8.98 21.79 -2.12
N THR A 154 -8.65 20.60 -1.68
CA THR A 154 -8.73 20.16 -0.28
C THR A 154 -7.32 19.96 0.25
N LEU A 155 -7.01 20.51 1.42
CA LEU A 155 -5.74 20.33 2.10
C LEU A 155 -5.80 19.09 2.99
N VAL A 156 -4.92 18.15 2.73
CA VAL A 156 -4.85 16.89 3.48
C VAL A 156 -3.45 16.70 4.06
N ARG A 157 -3.37 16.45 5.36
CA ARG A 157 -2.14 16.02 6.03
C ARG A 157 -1.97 14.53 5.84
N ILE A 158 -0.86 14.13 5.19
CA ILE A 158 -0.50 12.72 4.97
C ILE A 158 0.34 12.18 6.14
N PRO A 159 0.55 10.85 6.26
CA PRO A 159 1.28 10.25 7.36
C PRO A 159 2.74 10.72 7.52
N SER A 160 3.37 11.26 6.48
CA SER A 160 4.72 11.85 6.56
C SER A 160 4.76 13.19 7.31
N GLY A 161 3.60 13.77 7.66
CA GLY A 161 3.47 15.11 8.23
C GLY A 161 3.30 16.23 7.20
N GLN A 162 3.56 15.95 5.93
CA GLN A 162 3.36 16.92 4.85
C GLN A 162 1.88 17.21 4.62
N ILE A 163 1.59 18.46 4.23
CA ILE A 163 0.27 18.89 3.78
C ILE A 163 0.30 18.94 2.25
N ILE A 164 -0.61 18.22 1.63
CA ILE A 164 -0.79 18.21 0.18
C ILE A 164 -2.12 18.86 -0.19
N ALA A 165 -2.12 19.64 -1.27
CA ALA A 165 -3.33 20.13 -1.89
C ALA A 165 -3.76 19.16 -2.99
N VAL A 166 -4.98 18.65 -2.89
CA VAL A 166 -5.57 17.72 -3.85
C VAL A 166 -6.89 18.32 -4.32
N SER A 167 -7.27 18.12 -5.58
CA SER A 167 -8.55 18.60 -6.08
C SER A 167 -9.72 18.09 -5.23
N SER A 168 -10.67 18.97 -4.89
CA SER A 168 -11.86 18.63 -4.09
C SER A 168 -12.75 17.57 -4.76
N ASN A 169 -12.64 17.43 -6.09
CA ASN A 169 -13.32 16.38 -6.86
C ASN A 169 -12.66 15.01 -6.79
N CYS A 170 -11.41 14.91 -6.27
CA CYS A 170 -10.77 13.63 -6.04
C CYS A 170 -11.50 12.84 -4.97
N ARG A 171 -11.50 11.52 -5.12
CA ARG A 171 -12.20 10.62 -4.20
C ARG A 171 -11.27 10.12 -3.10
N ALA A 172 -11.87 9.86 -1.97
CA ALA A 172 -11.19 9.25 -0.82
C ALA A 172 -12.13 8.31 -0.08
N THR A 173 -11.56 7.36 0.64
CA THR A 173 -12.31 6.46 1.52
C THR A 173 -12.29 7.01 2.94
N PHE A 174 -13.47 7.11 3.57
CA PHE A 174 -13.62 7.58 4.94
C PHE A 174 -13.13 6.53 5.96
N GLY A 175 -12.30 6.96 6.90
CA GLY A 175 -11.76 6.16 7.99
C GLY A 175 -10.24 5.92 7.90
N LYS A 176 -9.68 5.23 8.88
CA LYS A 176 -8.27 4.84 8.96
C LYS A 176 -8.08 3.45 8.39
N VAL A 177 -6.91 3.16 7.81
CA VAL A 177 -6.56 1.79 7.41
C VAL A 177 -6.31 0.95 8.66
N THR A 178 -6.90 -0.24 8.74
CA THR A 178 -6.76 -1.12 9.90
C THR A 178 -5.29 -1.42 10.24
N ILE A 179 -4.96 -1.32 11.52
CA ILE A 179 -3.65 -1.67 12.08
C ILE A 179 -3.55 -3.19 12.27
N GLN A 180 -4.67 -3.85 12.50
CA GLN A 180 -4.72 -5.25 12.91
C GLN A 180 -4.01 -6.15 11.90
N SER A 181 -2.88 -6.69 12.29
CA SER A 181 -2.11 -7.62 11.47
C SER A 181 -1.48 -8.69 12.34
N ARG A 182 -1.49 -9.89 11.82
CA ARG A 182 -0.64 -10.93 12.38
C ARG A 182 0.81 -10.60 12.02
N ILE A 183 1.58 -10.13 12.99
CA ILE A 183 3.03 -9.97 12.84
C ILE A 183 3.62 -11.39 12.91
N PHE A 184 3.97 -11.94 11.77
CA PHE A 184 4.72 -13.17 11.74
C PHE A 184 6.17 -12.87 12.07
N LYS A 185 6.57 -13.14 13.32
CA LYS A 185 7.99 -13.20 13.67
C LYS A 185 8.59 -14.41 12.96
N SER A 186 9.67 -14.19 12.23
CA SER A 186 10.44 -15.28 11.62
C SER A 186 11.01 -16.16 12.74
N ARG A 187 10.60 -17.43 12.77
CA ARG A 187 11.07 -18.39 13.78
C ARG A 187 12.20 -19.28 13.28
N LYS A 188 12.46 -19.29 11.99
CA LYS A 188 13.50 -20.11 11.36
C LYS A 188 14.10 -19.43 10.13
N ALA A 189 15.35 -19.79 9.81
CA ALA A 189 16.11 -19.20 8.69
C ALA A 189 15.41 -19.34 7.32
N GLY A 190 14.75 -20.48 7.07
CA GLY A 190 14.00 -20.70 5.83
C GLY A 190 12.85 -19.74 5.58
N HIS A 191 12.36 -19.03 6.59
CA HIS A 191 11.25 -18.09 6.44
C HIS A 191 11.56 -16.97 5.43
N SER A 192 12.76 -16.38 5.52
CA SER A 192 13.21 -15.35 4.57
C SER A 192 13.28 -15.91 3.14
N ARG A 193 13.69 -17.18 2.99
CA ARG A 193 13.74 -17.87 1.69
C ARG A 193 12.33 -18.04 1.11
N TRP A 194 11.35 -18.40 1.92
CA TRP A 194 9.95 -18.47 1.49
C TRP A 194 9.40 -17.10 1.05
N LEU A 195 9.83 -16.02 1.70
CA LEU A 195 9.49 -14.66 1.29
C LEU A 195 10.19 -14.23 -0.01
N GLY A 196 11.16 -14.99 -0.50
CA GLY A 196 11.90 -14.71 -1.72
C GLY A 196 13.17 -13.90 -1.49
N TYR A 197 13.66 -13.84 -0.26
CA TYR A 197 14.96 -13.22 0.04
C TYR A 197 16.06 -14.27 0.05
N ARG A 198 17.17 -13.96 -0.62
CA ARG A 198 18.42 -14.73 -0.56
C ARG A 198 19.35 -14.16 0.50
N PRO A 199 20.31 -14.94 1.03
CA PRO A 199 21.34 -14.42 1.92
C PRO A 199 22.09 -13.25 1.27
N THR A 200 22.43 -12.24 2.07
CA THR A 200 23.19 -11.08 1.64
C THR A 200 24.60 -11.20 2.21
N VAL A 201 25.59 -11.18 1.33
CA VAL A 201 27.01 -11.12 1.72
C VAL A 201 27.44 -9.66 1.68
N ARG A 202 28.12 -9.20 2.71
CA ARG A 202 28.64 -7.82 2.79
C ARG A 202 29.77 -7.62 1.78
N GLY A 203 29.83 -6.46 1.12
CA GLY A 203 30.89 -6.15 0.17
C GLY A 203 32.30 -6.22 0.74
N VAL A 204 32.46 -5.99 2.05
CA VAL A 204 33.76 -6.13 2.77
C VAL A 204 34.23 -7.59 2.86
N ALA A 205 33.31 -8.57 2.79
CA ALA A 205 33.62 -9.98 2.97
C ALA A 205 33.91 -10.71 1.64
N ILE A 206 33.91 -10.02 0.52
CA ILE A 206 34.14 -10.56 -0.82
C ILE A 206 35.44 -10.00 -1.42
N ASN A 207 35.83 -10.51 -2.57
CA ASN A 207 37.06 -10.08 -3.23
C ASN A 207 36.95 -8.66 -3.83
N ALA A 208 38.10 -8.04 -4.07
CA ALA A 208 38.17 -6.68 -4.63
C ALA A 208 37.52 -6.58 -6.03
N VAL A 209 37.50 -7.65 -6.79
CA VAL A 209 36.86 -7.72 -8.12
C VAL A 209 35.34 -7.65 -8.03
N ASP A 210 34.76 -8.14 -6.91
CA ASP A 210 33.31 -8.25 -6.76
C ASP A 210 32.66 -7.02 -6.14
N HIS A 211 33.44 -6.24 -5.37
CA HIS A 211 32.92 -5.04 -4.69
C HIS A 211 34.07 -4.05 -4.39
N PRO A 212 33.83 -2.73 -4.53
CA PRO A 212 34.81 -1.70 -4.14
C PRO A 212 35.28 -1.73 -2.69
N HIS A 213 34.56 -2.41 -1.80
CA HIS A 213 34.94 -2.62 -0.40
C HIS A 213 35.62 -3.96 -0.15
N GLY A 214 35.79 -4.78 -1.16
CA GLY A 214 36.35 -6.12 -1.02
C GLY A 214 37.88 -6.11 -1.06
N GLY A 215 38.44 -7.27 -0.74
CA GLY A 215 39.87 -7.50 -0.72
C GLY A 215 40.59 -7.01 0.55
N GLY A 216 41.90 -7.22 0.61
CA GLY A 216 42.76 -6.88 1.74
C GLY A 216 42.87 -7.97 2.79
N GLU A 217 43.76 -7.81 3.73
CA GLU A 217 43.92 -8.65 4.93
C GLU A 217 43.16 -8.05 6.10
N GLY A 218 42.44 -8.89 6.86
CA GLY A 218 41.68 -8.48 8.02
C GLY A 218 40.37 -7.75 7.70
N LYS A 219 39.84 -6.97 8.65
CA LYS A 219 38.52 -6.26 8.53
C LYS A 219 38.62 -4.95 7.75
N GLY A 220 39.61 -4.79 6.90
CA GLY A 220 39.99 -3.53 6.31
C GLY A 220 38.93 -2.90 5.41
N ARG A 221 38.57 -1.70 5.75
CA ARG A 221 37.97 -0.68 4.91
C ARG A 221 38.63 0.63 5.27
N VAL A 222 39.79 0.89 4.67
CA VAL A 222 40.58 2.08 5.04
C VAL A 222 40.24 3.22 4.07
N GLY A 223 39.84 4.36 4.62
CA GLY A 223 39.79 5.65 3.92
C GLY A 223 38.74 5.85 2.84
N ARG A 224 37.79 4.93 2.66
CA ARG A 224 36.77 5.06 1.61
C ARG A 224 35.36 5.21 2.18
N ASN A 225 34.62 6.19 1.67
CA ASN A 225 33.19 6.34 1.99
C ASN A 225 32.38 5.11 1.51
N PRO A 226 31.25 4.78 2.17
CA PRO A 226 30.36 3.71 1.73
C PRO A 226 29.90 3.93 0.30
N VAL A 227 30.12 2.91 -0.54
CA VAL A 227 29.67 2.92 -1.95
C VAL A 227 28.90 1.65 -2.26
N SER A 228 28.08 1.73 -3.30
CA SER A 228 27.35 0.58 -3.88
C SER A 228 28.34 -0.35 -4.64
N PRO A 229 27.93 -1.57 -5.05
CA PRO A 229 28.74 -2.44 -5.90
C PRO A 229 29.23 -1.78 -7.20
N TRP A 230 28.54 -0.77 -7.67
CA TRP A 230 28.88 0.00 -8.88
C TRP A 230 29.69 1.28 -8.57
N GLY A 231 30.07 1.51 -7.33
CA GLY A 231 30.87 2.67 -6.90
C GLY A 231 30.08 3.94 -6.56
N PHE A 232 28.75 3.93 -6.65
CA PHE A 232 27.95 5.10 -6.27
C PHE A 232 27.94 5.30 -4.75
N LYS A 233 28.05 6.55 -4.30
CA LYS A 233 27.96 6.90 -2.88
C LYS A 233 26.59 6.49 -2.31
N VAL A 234 26.59 5.80 -1.17
CA VAL A 234 25.36 5.33 -0.50
C VAL A 234 24.68 6.46 0.27
N PHE A 235 25.45 7.41 0.76
CA PHE A 235 24.95 8.61 1.45
C PHE A 235 25.41 9.85 0.70
N ASN A 236 24.50 10.74 0.39
CA ASN A 236 24.84 12.12 0.06
C ASN A 236 25.20 12.80 1.38
N LEU A 237 26.48 12.83 1.70
CA LEU A 237 27.01 13.62 2.81
C LEU A 237 27.04 15.11 2.40
N ASN A 238 25.88 15.70 2.16
CA ASN A 238 25.71 17.14 2.31
C ASN A 238 25.37 17.40 3.77
N ILE A 239 26.29 17.07 4.68
CA ILE A 239 26.12 17.32 6.12
C ILE A 239 26.66 18.71 6.50
N TYR A 240 27.23 19.45 5.57
CA TYR A 240 27.68 20.84 5.77
C TYR A 240 27.35 21.64 4.53
N GLY A 241 26.22 22.29 4.55
CA GLY A 241 25.75 23.39 3.72
C GLY A 241 24.87 24.24 4.57
#